data_df0822289f0152cc05b3b5057dbe36eb
#
_entry.id   df0822289f0152cc05b3b5057dbe36eb
#
_cell.length_a   1.000
_cell.length_b   1.000
_cell.length_c   1.000
_cell.angle_alpha   90.00
_cell.angle_beta   90.00
_cell.angle_gamma   90.00
#
_symmetry.space_group_name_H-M   'P 1'
#
loop_
_entity.id
_entity.type
_entity.pdbx_description
1 polymer ?
#
loop_
_entity_poly.entity_id
_entity_poly.type
_entity_poly.pdbx_seq_one_letter_code
_entity_poly.pdbx_strand_id
1 'polypeptide(L)'
;MDGHQGCLFGFGSDPLDCLGRAQVNRGMRGRAWISLLLSVAACRSSSPTPAPLILWAWERPEDLRFAKGQAEVAVETGSMVLDGNVVVARGRRFPLVVAEPPSTSVVHVEIRHDRPLAWTRAMRATTGTAILHYATRARTPRVQVDFEVRASERPVLLDVLDDLRRALPRGTLLSMTALASWCGEDWLGRTPVDEVVPMLFRMGSGGASVRAALADGHDLRHPRCRSALGIAVGTPVPRAPPGRRVYLFNPRSWISGDFAAARREVERWR
;
A
#
# COMPACT_ATOMS: atom_id res chain seq x y z
N MET A 1 26.07 -43.43 28.85
CA MET A 1 26.86 -43.51 27.61
C MET A 1 26.31 -42.43 26.71
N ASP A 2 27.11 -41.39 26.74
CA ASP A 2 27.49 -40.42 25.71
C ASP A 2 26.35 -39.68 24.99
N GLY A 3 26.19 -38.39 25.10
CA GLY A 3 27.11 -37.27 25.23
C GLY A 3 27.15 -36.52 23.89
N HIS A 4 26.68 -35.29 23.84
CA HIS A 4 27.22 -34.16 23.08
C HIS A 4 26.15 -33.06 22.97
N GLN A 5 26.29 -32.02 23.74
CA GLN A 5 26.98 -30.76 23.52
C GLN A 5 26.29 -29.87 22.51
N GLY A 6 25.77 -28.79 23.07
CA GLY A 6 25.16 -27.65 22.46
C GLY A 6 26.12 -26.72 21.71
N CYS A 7 25.55 -25.86 20.91
CA CYS A 7 26.14 -24.60 20.48
C CYS A 7 25.11 -23.49 20.59
N LEU A 8 25.31 -22.66 21.59
CA LEU A 8 24.72 -21.33 21.69
C LEU A 8 25.43 -20.41 20.68
N PHE A 9 24.72 -19.75 19.80
CA PHE A 9 25.24 -18.60 19.07
C PHE A 9 24.59 -17.32 19.56
N GLY A 10 25.44 -16.50 20.19
CA GLY A 10 25.12 -15.20 20.70
C GLY A 10 24.96 -14.16 19.57
N PHE A 11 24.06 -13.25 19.82
CA PHE A 11 23.91 -12.00 19.09
C PHE A 11 25.01 -11.00 19.46
N GLY A 12 25.66 -10.40 18.46
CA GLY A 12 26.57 -9.29 18.64
C GLY A 12 26.96 -8.74 17.27
N SER A 13 26.22 -7.74 16.79
CA SER A 13 26.57 -7.00 15.57
C SER A 13 26.88 -5.55 15.96
N ASP A 14 28.13 -5.24 16.17
CA ASP A 14 28.63 -3.87 16.21
C ASP A 14 28.99 -3.41 14.78
N PRO A 15 28.58 -2.23 14.34
CA PRO A 15 28.88 -1.68 13.02
C PRO A 15 30.04 -0.69 13.08
N LEU A 16 31.23 -1.11 13.47
CA LEU A 16 32.48 -0.28 13.41
C LEU A 16 33.71 -1.13 13.10
N ASP A 17 33.82 -1.57 11.84
CA ASP A 17 35.12 -2.08 11.34
C ASP A 17 35.24 -1.78 9.83
N CYS A 18 35.61 -0.54 9.52
CA CYS A 18 36.18 -0.14 8.25
C CYS A 18 37.41 0.75 8.50
N LEU A 19 38.39 0.20 9.20
CA LEU A 19 39.73 0.78 9.24
C LEU A 19 40.72 -0.23 8.65
N GLY A 20 41.03 -0.06 7.35
CA GLY A 20 42.06 -0.81 6.66
C GLY A 20 43.43 -0.55 7.28
N ARG A 21 44.08 -1.62 7.74
CA ARG A 21 45.49 -1.61 8.18
C ARG A 21 46.42 -1.34 6.99
N ALA A 22 47.07 -0.19 6.99
CA ALA A 22 48.18 0.07 6.10
C ALA A 22 49.43 -0.64 6.67
N GLN A 23 49.92 -1.64 5.94
CA GLN A 23 51.27 -2.22 6.19
C GLN A 23 52.33 -1.25 5.70
N VAL A 24 53.16 -0.79 6.64
CA VAL A 24 54.36 -0.01 6.33
C VAL A 24 55.51 -0.96 6.01
N ASN A 25 55.90 -1.00 4.75
CA ASN A 25 57.10 -1.69 4.32
C ASN A 25 58.29 -0.70 4.34
N ARG A 26 59.26 -0.92 5.24
CA ARG A 26 60.50 -0.14 5.31
C ARG A 26 61.48 -0.69 4.30
N GLY A 27 61.88 0.12 3.35
CA GLY A 27 63.07 -0.14 2.55
C GLY A 27 63.13 0.68 1.27
N MET A 28 63.96 1.64 1.30
CA MET A 28 64.86 2.19 0.27
C MET A 28 64.73 3.71 0.02
N ARG A 29 65.87 4.32 0.11
CA ARG A 29 66.23 5.74 -0.05
C ARG A 29 65.92 6.17 -1.51
N GLY A 30 65.03 7.13 -1.68
CA GLY A 30 64.80 7.81 -2.97
C GLY A 30 63.88 9.00 -2.73
N ARG A 31 64.38 10.21 -2.97
CA ARG A 31 63.60 11.45 -2.87
C ARG A 31 62.51 11.41 -3.96
N ALA A 32 61.27 11.08 -3.60
CA ALA A 32 60.11 11.20 -4.43
C ALA A 32 59.11 12.10 -3.72
N TRP A 33 58.70 13.17 -4.40
CA TRP A 33 57.64 14.05 -3.97
C TRP A 33 56.33 13.27 -4.04
N ILE A 34 55.76 12.96 -2.86
CA ILE A 34 54.44 12.29 -2.78
C ILE A 34 53.40 13.38 -2.82
N SER A 35 52.77 13.54 -3.97
CA SER A 35 51.52 14.28 -4.10
C SER A 35 50.40 13.45 -3.44
N LEU A 36 49.98 13.85 -2.26
CA LEU A 36 48.91 13.24 -1.53
C LEU A 36 47.59 13.69 -2.19
N LEU A 37 47.04 12.92 -3.14
CA LEU A 37 45.69 13.09 -3.67
C LEU A 37 44.75 12.62 -2.58
N LEU A 38 44.21 13.57 -1.80
CA LEU A 38 43.03 13.32 -0.95
C LEU A 38 41.84 13.07 -1.85
N SER A 39 41.50 11.80 -2.08
CA SER A 39 40.20 11.41 -2.67
C SER A 39 39.14 11.64 -1.60
N VAL A 40 38.48 12.80 -1.66
CA VAL A 40 37.27 13.05 -0.90
C VAL A 40 36.16 12.19 -1.55
N ALA A 41 35.93 11.02 -0.98
CA ALA A 41 34.75 10.23 -1.29
C ALA A 41 33.54 11.03 -0.82
N ALA A 42 32.93 11.80 -1.75
CA ALA A 42 31.67 12.46 -1.49
C ALA A 42 30.59 11.36 -1.34
N CYS A 43 30.24 11.02 -0.10
CA CYS A 43 29.01 10.30 0.19
C CYS A 43 27.86 11.13 -0.34
N ARG A 44 27.42 10.84 -1.57
CA ARG A 44 26.16 11.34 -2.07
C ARG A 44 25.08 10.67 -1.22
N SER A 45 24.58 11.39 -0.23
CA SER A 45 23.32 11.06 0.41
C SER A 45 22.25 11.13 -0.68
N SER A 46 21.86 9.98 -1.22
CA SER A 46 20.70 9.90 -2.09
C SER A 46 19.50 10.32 -1.25
N SER A 47 18.94 11.49 -1.54
CA SER A 47 17.66 11.88 -0.95
C SER A 47 16.66 10.76 -1.22
N PRO A 48 15.92 10.28 -0.21
CA PRO A 48 14.94 9.22 -0.41
C PRO A 48 13.96 9.65 -1.49
N THR A 49 13.79 8.83 -2.52
CA THR A 49 12.79 9.07 -3.57
C THR A 49 11.43 9.27 -2.90
N PRO A 50 10.71 10.36 -3.18
CA PRO A 50 9.41 10.59 -2.60
C PRO A 50 8.50 9.38 -2.83
N ALA A 51 7.77 8.95 -1.81
CA ALA A 51 6.83 7.85 -1.94
C ALA A 51 5.78 8.18 -3.02
N PRO A 52 5.41 7.23 -3.89
CA PRO A 52 4.57 7.50 -5.05
C PRO A 52 3.17 7.97 -4.67
N LEU A 53 2.62 8.89 -5.47
CA LEU A 53 1.20 9.21 -5.50
C LEU A 53 0.49 8.23 -6.41
N ILE A 54 -0.73 7.82 -6.06
CA ILE A 54 -1.55 6.91 -6.86
C ILE A 54 -2.95 7.48 -6.98
N LEU A 55 -3.43 7.66 -8.22
CA LEU A 55 -4.79 8.10 -8.48
C LEU A 55 -5.72 6.90 -8.53
N TRP A 56 -6.77 6.86 -7.72
CA TRP A 56 -7.88 5.94 -7.90
C TRP A 56 -8.78 6.39 -9.06
N ALA A 57 -8.93 5.53 -10.06
CA ALA A 57 -9.80 5.70 -11.23
C ALA A 57 -11.02 4.77 -11.08
N TRP A 58 -12.12 5.31 -10.56
CA TRP A 58 -13.36 4.60 -10.33
C TRP A 58 -14.17 4.37 -11.60
N GLU A 59 -15.31 3.65 -11.50
CA GLU A 59 -16.22 3.27 -12.61
C GLU A 59 -16.96 4.50 -13.19
N ARG A 60 -16.19 5.34 -13.89
CA ARG A 60 -16.67 6.51 -14.64
C ARG A 60 -15.64 6.87 -15.73
N PRO A 61 -16.00 7.74 -16.71
CA PRO A 61 -15.04 8.20 -17.68
C PRO A 61 -13.87 8.96 -17.00
N GLU A 62 -12.62 8.56 -17.31
CA GLU A 62 -11.43 9.18 -16.75
C GLU A 62 -10.38 9.42 -17.84
N ASP A 63 -9.81 10.63 -17.88
CA ASP A 63 -8.63 10.96 -18.65
C ASP A 63 -7.51 11.41 -17.72
N LEU A 64 -6.56 10.54 -17.45
CA LEU A 64 -5.49 10.73 -16.48
C LEU A 64 -4.13 10.99 -17.15
N ARG A 65 -4.10 11.37 -18.43
CA ARG A 65 -2.84 11.65 -19.16
C ARG A 65 -2.02 12.77 -18.53
N PHE A 66 -2.67 13.70 -17.84
CA PHE A 66 -2.01 14.79 -17.12
C PHE A 66 -1.13 14.31 -15.95
N ALA A 67 -1.36 13.09 -15.43
CA ALA A 67 -0.62 12.54 -14.31
C ALA A 67 0.69 11.84 -14.73
N LYS A 68 1.02 11.80 -16.03
CA LYS A 68 2.23 11.14 -16.56
C LYS A 68 3.49 11.56 -15.80
N GLY A 69 4.25 10.57 -15.33
CA GLY A 69 5.50 10.78 -14.57
C GLY A 69 5.32 11.44 -13.20
N GLN A 70 4.08 11.72 -12.75
CA GLN A 70 3.79 12.37 -11.49
C GLN A 70 3.01 11.50 -10.52
N ALA A 71 2.21 10.55 -11.01
CA ALA A 71 1.46 9.61 -10.22
C ALA A 71 1.20 8.31 -10.98
N GLU A 72 1.12 7.21 -10.26
CA GLU A 72 0.63 5.94 -10.74
C GLU A 72 -0.92 5.93 -10.78
N VAL A 73 -1.51 4.91 -11.40
CA VAL A 73 -2.96 4.74 -11.49
C VAL A 73 -3.38 3.41 -10.89
N ALA A 74 -4.35 3.46 -9.98
CA ALA A 74 -5.11 2.32 -9.48
C ALA A 74 -6.50 2.33 -10.12
N VAL A 75 -6.76 1.39 -11.02
CA VAL A 75 -8.00 1.34 -11.81
C VAL A 75 -8.99 0.35 -11.21
N GLU A 76 -10.23 0.78 -11.00
CA GLU A 76 -11.34 -0.13 -10.73
C GLU A 76 -11.60 -0.97 -11.99
N THR A 77 -11.27 -2.25 -11.93
CA THR A 77 -11.44 -3.20 -13.04
C THR A 77 -12.76 -3.95 -12.99
N GLY A 78 -13.38 -3.97 -11.83
CA GLY A 78 -14.69 -4.56 -11.62
C GLY A 78 -15.24 -4.28 -10.24
N SER A 79 -16.55 -4.42 -10.13
CA SER A 79 -17.29 -4.31 -8.87
C SER A 79 -18.21 -5.51 -8.68
N MET A 80 -18.54 -5.81 -7.43
CA MET A 80 -19.51 -6.84 -7.11
C MET A 80 -20.33 -6.51 -5.87
N VAL A 81 -21.57 -6.97 -5.89
CA VAL A 81 -22.50 -6.89 -4.77
C VAL A 81 -22.80 -8.30 -4.30
N LEU A 82 -22.59 -8.56 -3.02
CA LEU A 82 -23.00 -9.77 -2.31
C LEU A 82 -24.40 -9.53 -1.75
N ASP A 83 -25.40 -10.21 -2.31
CA ASP A 83 -26.80 -10.00 -2.00
C ASP A 83 -27.48 -11.31 -1.58
N GLY A 84 -27.64 -11.54 -0.28
CA GLY A 84 -28.19 -12.77 0.26
C GLY A 84 -27.33 -13.98 -0.12
N ASN A 85 -27.79 -14.75 -1.12
CA ASN A 85 -27.08 -15.91 -1.66
C ASN A 85 -26.58 -15.72 -3.11
N VAL A 86 -26.64 -14.47 -3.62
CA VAL A 86 -26.28 -14.14 -5.00
C VAL A 86 -25.06 -13.23 -5.04
N VAL A 87 -24.20 -13.46 -6.03
CA VAL A 87 -23.08 -12.58 -6.37
C VAL A 87 -23.39 -11.88 -7.69
N VAL A 88 -23.54 -10.57 -7.66
CA VAL A 88 -23.73 -9.74 -8.86
C VAL A 88 -22.40 -9.05 -9.16
N ALA A 89 -21.71 -9.50 -10.20
CA ALA A 89 -20.42 -8.96 -10.58
C ALA A 89 -20.48 -8.23 -11.92
N ARG A 90 -19.73 -7.13 -12.03
CA ARG A 90 -19.67 -6.28 -13.23
C ARG A 90 -18.22 -5.85 -13.47
N GLY A 91 -17.79 -5.90 -14.73
CA GLY A 91 -16.51 -5.32 -15.14
C GLY A 91 -16.66 -3.83 -15.45
N ARG A 92 -15.52 -3.12 -15.46
CA ARG A 92 -15.44 -1.72 -15.88
C ARG A 92 -16.06 -1.51 -17.27
N ARG A 93 -16.90 -0.50 -17.40
CA ARG A 93 -17.63 -0.14 -18.64
C ARG A 93 -17.18 1.20 -19.21
N PHE A 94 -16.82 2.13 -18.34
CA PHE A 94 -16.41 3.47 -18.77
C PHE A 94 -14.95 3.52 -19.22
N PRO A 95 -14.65 4.37 -20.23
CA PRO A 95 -13.30 4.51 -20.76
C PRO A 95 -12.33 5.06 -19.71
N LEU A 96 -11.12 4.54 -19.75
CA LEU A 96 -9.98 5.06 -19.02
C LEU A 96 -8.88 5.39 -20.03
N VAL A 97 -8.47 6.66 -20.07
CA VAL A 97 -7.35 7.12 -20.89
C VAL A 97 -6.18 7.44 -19.96
N VAL A 98 -5.07 6.74 -20.15
CA VAL A 98 -3.84 6.89 -19.35
C VAL A 98 -2.64 7.03 -20.28
N ALA A 99 -1.61 7.71 -19.81
CA ALA A 99 -0.33 7.80 -20.55
C ALA A 99 0.60 6.60 -20.26
N GLU A 100 0.42 5.96 -19.12
CA GLU A 100 1.20 4.80 -18.66
C GLU A 100 0.25 3.72 -18.15
N PRO A 101 0.59 2.42 -18.30
CA PRO A 101 -0.26 1.34 -17.79
C PRO A 101 -0.55 1.49 -16.29
N PRO A 102 -1.77 1.17 -15.82
CA PRO A 102 -2.08 1.16 -14.39
C PRO A 102 -1.15 0.26 -13.59
N SER A 103 -0.78 0.67 -12.39
CA SER A 103 0.05 -0.12 -11.47
C SER A 103 -0.77 -1.02 -10.54
N THR A 104 -2.08 -0.78 -10.44
CA THR A 104 -2.95 -1.47 -9.49
C THR A 104 -4.31 -1.72 -10.11
N SER A 105 -4.78 -2.98 -10.07
CA SER A 105 -6.17 -3.35 -10.33
C SER A 105 -6.95 -3.28 -9.02
N VAL A 106 -8.04 -2.54 -9.00
CA VAL A 106 -8.94 -2.46 -7.84
C VAL A 106 -10.22 -3.24 -8.15
N VAL A 107 -10.64 -4.09 -7.22
CA VAL A 107 -11.96 -4.72 -7.26
C VAL A 107 -12.75 -4.23 -6.05
N HIS A 108 -13.86 -3.56 -6.34
CA HIS A 108 -14.77 -3.07 -5.32
C HIS A 108 -15.79 -4.16 -4.95
N VAL A 109 -15.97 -4.40 -3.65
CA VAL A 109 -16.92 -5.39 -3.13
C VAL A 109 -17.83 -4.73 -2.11
N GLU A 110 -19.14 -4.96 -2.23
CA GLU A 110 -20.16 -4.43 -1.33
C GLU A 110 -21.06 -5.57 -0.85
N ILE A 111 -21.48 -5.53 0.42
CA ILE A 111 -22.55 -6.40 0.95
C ILE A 111 -23.82 -5.60 1.01
N ARG A 112 -24.89 -6.11 0.37
CA ARG A 112 -26.23 -5.57 0.55
C ARG A 112 -26.78 -6.01 1.90
N HIS A 113 -27.32 -5.05 2.67
CA HIS A 113 -27.74 -5.28 4.05
C HIS A 113 -29.25 -5.31 4.27
N ASP A 114 -30.05 -5.27 3.19
CA ASP A 114 -31.52 -5.40 3.25
C ASP A 114 -31.98 -6.84 3.53
N ARG A 115 -31.07 -7.81 3.38
CA ARG A 115 -31.27 -9.21 3.75
C ARG A 115 -29.98 -9.84 4.30
N PRO A 116 -30.05 -10.89 5.13
CA PRO A 116 -28.88 -11.58 5.65
C PRO A 116 -28.02 -12.18 4.54
N LEU A 117 -26.70 -12.04 4.64
CA LEU A 117 -25.74 -12.67 3.74
C LEU A 117 -25.63 -14.17 4.05
N ALA A 118 -25.91 -15.01 3.06
CA ALA A 118 -25.72 -16.46 3.14
C ALA A 118 -24.31 -16.84 2.68
N TRP A 119 -23.30 -16.63 3.52
CA TRP A 119 -21.88 -16.92 3.20
C TRP A 119 -21.60 -18.41 3.20
N THR A 120 -21.98 -19.10 2.13
CA THR A 120 -21.78 -20.53 1.91
C THR A 120 -20.46 -20.78 1.16
N ARG A 121 -20.00 -22.05 1.15
CA ARG A 121 -18.83 -22.46 0.34
C ARG A 121 -19.01 -22.13 -1.15
N ALA A 122 -20.18 -22.30 -1.69
CA ALA A 122 -20.51 -21.99 -3.09
C ALA A 122 -20.40 -20.49 -3.36
N MET A 123 -20.97 -19.66 -2.49
CA MET A 123 -20.90 -18.20 -2.61
C MET A 123 -19.45 -17.70 -2.48
N ARG A 124 -18.70 -18.22 -1.54
CA ARG A 124 -17.26 -17.92 -1.38
C ARG A 124 -16.48 -18.24 -2.66
N ALA A 125 -16.68 -19.43 -3.23
CA ALA A 125 -16.00 -19.85 -4.46
C ALA A 125 -16.36 -18.95 -5.65
N THR A 126 -17.66 -18.61 -5.81
CA THR A 126 -18.14 -17.70 -6.87
C THR A 126 -17.53 -16.31 -6.70
N THR A 127 -17.52 -15.77 -5.47
CA THR A 127 -16.93 -14.46 -5.15
C THR A 127 -15.45 -14.44 -5.47
N GLY A 128 -14.69 -15.41 -4.99
CA GLY A 128 -13.23 -15.51 -5.23
C GLY A 128 -12.91 -15.60 -6.73
N THR A 129 -13.64 -16.41 -7.49
CA THR A 129 -13.49 -16.53 -8.95
C THR A 129 -13.78 -15.22 -9.66
N ALA A 130 -14.85 -14.52 -9.28
CA ALA A 130 -15.22 -13.25 -9.89
C ALA A 130 -14.18 -12.15 -9.59
N ILE A 131 -13.72 -12.05 -8.33
CA ILE A 131 -12.66 -11.10 -7.97
C ILE A 131 -11.40 -11.38 -8.77
N LEU A 132 -10.94 -12.62 -8.80
CA LEU A 132 -9.72 -13.02 -9.52
C LEU A 132 -9.82 -12.68 -11.02
N HIS A 133 -10.98 -12.93 -11.63
CA HIS A 133 -11.25 -12.61 -13.04
C HIS A 133 -11.03 -11.11 -13.33
N TYR A 134 -11.63 -10.22 -12.53
CA TYR A 134 -11.49 -8.79 -12.76
C TYR A 134 -10.11 -8.27 -12.33
N ALA A 135 -9.55 -8.76 -11.22
CA ALA A 135 -8.27 -8.36 -10.71
C ALA A 135 -7.11 -8.62 -11.71
N THR A 136 -7.19 -9.71 -12.46
CA THR A 136 -6.10 -10.11 -13.37
C THR A 136 -6.23 -9.54 -14.79
N ARG A 137 -7.37 -8.93 -15.15
CA ARG A 137 -7.61 -8.38 -16.51
C ARG A 137 -6.61 -7.32 -16.93
N ALA A 138 -6.23 -6.42 -16.03
CA ALA A 138 -5.32 -5.33 -16.35
C ALA A 138 -3.83 -5.72 -16.24
N ARG A 139 -3.53 -6.95 -15.82
CA ARG A 139 -2.15 -7.48 -15.66
C ARG A 139 -1.24 -6.56 -14.85
N THR A 140 -1.76 -5.97 -13.81
CA THR A 140 -1.02 -5.06 -12.94
C THR A 140 -0.16 -5.81 -11.93
N PRO A 141 0.97 -5.23 -11.46
CA PRO A 141 1.80 -5.85 -10.42
C PRO A 141 1.14 -5.87 -9.04
N ARG A 142 0.04 -5.12 -8.85
CA ARG A 142 -0.71 -5.06 -7.59
C ARG A 142 -2.20 -5.25 -7.84
N VAL A 143 -2.83 -6.02 -6.96
CA VAL A 143 -4.28 -6.18 -6.85
C VAL A 143 -4.72 -5.59 -5.53
N GLN A 144 -5.75 -4.75 -5.53
CA GLN A 144 -6.33 -4.14 -4.35
C GLN A 144 -7.79 -4.55 -4.23
N VAL A 145 -8.18 -4.99 -3.04
CA VAL A 145 -9.58 -5.24 -2.69
C VAL A 145 -10.09 -4.04 -1.90
N ASP A 146 -11.13 -3.40 -2.43
CA ASP A 146 -11.87 -2.36 -1.74
C ASP A 146 -13.15 -2.96 -1.19
N PHE A 147 -13.15 -3.32 0.09
CA PHE A 147 -14.24 -4.05 0.72
C PHE A 147 -14.47 -3.56 2.15
N GLU A 148 -15.42 -2.64 2.29
CA GLU A 148 -15.85 -2.16 3.60
C GLU A 148 -16.85 -3.14 4.22
N VAL A 149 -16.49 -3.72 5.37
CA VAL A 149 -17.31 -4.72 6.08
C VAL A 149 -17.64 -4.28 7.49
N ARG A 150 -18.77 -4.72 8.00
CA ARG A 150 -19.12 -4.64 9.42
C ARG A 150 -18.23 -5.58 10.24
N ALA A 151 -18.16 -5.38 11.55
CA ALA A 151 -17.37 -6.24 12.44
C ALA A 151 -17.77 -7.73 12.34
N SER A 152 -19.06 -8.01 12.21
CA SER A 152 -19.60 -9.36 12.03
C SER A 152 -19.27 -10.01 10.68
N GLU A 153 -18.88 -9.20 9.69
CA GLU A 153 -18.60 -9.63 8.31
C GLU A 153 -17.08 -9.78 8.04
N ARG A 154 -16.23 -9.46 9.01
CA ARG A 154 -14.77 -9.62 8.90
C ARG A 154 -14.33 -11.03 8.47
N PRO A 155 -14.99 -12.11 8.90
CA PRO A 155 -14.67 -13.44 8.39
C PRO A 155 -14.84 -13.56 6.87
N VAL A 156 -15.84 -12.89 6.28
CA VAL A 156 -16.06 -12.86 4.82
C VAL A 156 -14.88 -12.19 4.12
N LEU A 157 -14.44 -11.02 4.61
CA LEU A 157 -13.28 -10.32 4.07
C LEU A 157 -12.01 -11.17 4.18
N LEU A 158 -11.76 -11.79 5.33
CA LEU A 158 -10.59 -12.66 5.52
C LEU A 158 -10.61 -13.85 4.57
N ASP A 159 -11.75 -14.51 4.40
CA ASP A 159 -11.92 -15.60 3.46
C ASP A 159 -11.61 -15.18 2.01
N VAL A 160 -12.09 -14.01 1.59
CA VAL A 160 -11.82 -13.44 0.26
C VAL A 160 -10.33 -13.18 0.08
N LEU A 161 -9.67 -12.54 1.05
CA LEU A 161 -8.25 -12.23 0.98
C LEU A 161 -7.38 -13.50 0.95
N ASP A 162 -7.74 -14.52 1.74
CA ASP A 162 -7.04 -15.80 1.78
C ASP A 162 -7.15 -16.55 0.43
N ASP A 163 -8.34 -16.54 -0.18
CA ASP A 163 -8.56 -17.16 -1.48
C ASP A 163 -7.77 -16.45 -2.57
N LEU A 164 -7.76 -15.13 -2.56
CA LEU A 164 -6.98 -14.33 -3.51
C LEU A 164 -5.47 -14.56 -3.33
N ARG A 165 -4.97 -14.58 -2.10
CA ARG A 165 -3.55 -14.82 -1.82
C ARG A 165 -3.08 -16.16 -2.40
N ARG A 166 -3.93 -17.20 -2.33
CA ARG A 166 -3.62 -18.51 -2.90
C ARG A 166 -3.70 -18.55 -4.43
N ALA A 167 -4.61 -17.78 -5.01
CA ALA A 167 -4.91 -17.84 -6.45
C ALA A 167 -4.11 -16.85 -7.30
N LEU A 168 -3.65 -15.74 -6.73
CA LEU A 168 -2.88 -14.74 -7.45
C LEU A 168 -1.50 -15.28 -7.89
N PRO A 169 -1.02 -14.89 -9.07
CA PRO A 169 0.31 -15.25 -9.55
C PRO A 169 1.40 -14.85 -8.55
N ARG A 170 2.47 -15.65 -8.48
CA ARG A 170 3.63 -15.33 -7.65
C ARG A 170 4.19 -13.95 -8.01
N GLY A 171 4.50 -13.15 -7.02
CA GLY A 171 5.04 -11.79 -7.19
C GLY A 171 3.95 -10.71 -7.34
N THR A 172 2.66 -11.07 -7.45
CA THR A 172 1.58 -10.09 -7.40
C THR A 172 1.38 -9.62 -5.96
N LEU A 173 1.46 -8.33 -5.74
CA LEU A 173 1.18 -7.72 -4.44
C LEU A 173 -0.33 -7.68 -4.20
N LEU A 174 -0.75 -8.11 -3.02
CA LEU A 174 -2.14 -8.00 -2.58
C LEU A 174 -2.29 -6.84 -1.60
N SER A 175 -3.13 -5.89 -1.93
CA SER A 175 -3.46 -4.70 -1.15
C SER A 175 -4.93 -4.74 -0.74
N MET A 176 -5.29 -4.07 0.34
CA MET A 176 -6.68 -3.82 0.71
C MET A 176 -6.87 -2.38 1.18
N THR A 177 -8.05 -1.80 0.94
CA THR A 177 -8.48 -0.59 1.64
C THR A 177 -8.93 -0.94 3.06
N ALA A 178 -8.90 0.02 3.95
CA ALA A 178 -9.38 -0.14 5.32
C ALA A 178 -10.05 1.14 5.81
N LEU A 179 -11.11 1.02 6.60
CA LEU A 179 -11.55 2.15 7.42
C LEU A 179 -10.40 2.53 8.36
N ALA A 180 -10.09 3.82 8.50
CA ALA A 180 -8.94 4.24 9.31
C ALA A 180 -9.04 3.79 10.79
N SER A 181 -10.26 3.63 11.31
CA SER A 181 -10.49 3.08 12.66
C SER A 181 -10.02 1.64 12.83
N TRP A 182 -9.98 0.84 11.76
CA TRP A 182 -9.48 -0.55 11.84
C TRP A 182 -8.01 -0.59 12.24
N CYS A 183 -7.26 0.49 11.99
CA CYS A 183 -5.86 0.61 12.40
C CYS A 183 -5.65 0.69 13.92
N GLY A 184 -6.72 0.77 14.70
CA GLY A 184 -6.72 0.61 16.15
C GLY A 184 -6.93 -0.84 16.62
N GLU A 185 -7.21 -1.77 15.70
CA GLU A 185 -7.67 -3.13 16.00
C GLU A 185 -6.64 -4.20 15.58
N ASP A 186 -6.48 -5.24 16.36
CA ASP A 186 -5.42 -6.25 16.17
C ASP A 186 -5.75 -7.29 15.07
N TRP A 187 -7.02 -7.39 14.63
CA TRP A 187 -7.41 -8.36 13.61
C TRP A 187 -6.73 -8.16 12.25
N LEU A 188 -6.31 -6.92 11.94
CA LEU A 188 -5.53 -6.62 10.72
C LEU A 188 -4.23 -7.42 10.62
N GLY A 189 -3.65 -7.83 11.75
CA GLY A 189 -2.46 -8.68 11.80
C GLY A 189 -2.64 -10.04 11.14
N ARG A 190 -3.89 -10.52 11.04
CA ARG A 190 -4.24 -11.81 10.43
C ARG A 190 -4.51 -11.75 8.93
N THR A 191 -4.55 -10.55 8.33
CA THR A 191 -4.80 -10.41 6.89
C THR A 191 -3.57 -10.86 6.08
N PRO A 192 -3.75 -11.64 5.00
CA PRO A 192 -2.64 -12.13 4.17
C PRO A 192 -2.22 -11.10 3.09
N VAL A 193 -2.38 -9.81 3.37
CA VAL A 193 -2.06 -8.73 2.41
C VAL A 193 -0.65 -8.20 2.60
N ASP A 194 -0.06 -7.67 1.54
CA ASP A 194 1.23 -6.98 1.57
C ASP A 194 1.07 -5.53 1.98
N GLU A 195 -0.10 -4.93 1.72
CA GLU A 195 -0.38 -3.53 1.98
C GLU A 195 -1.80 -3.33 2.49
N VAL A 196 -1.95 -2.50 3.53
CA VAL A 196 -3.24 -1.96 3.99
C VAL A 196 -3.24 -0.46 3.71
N VAL A 197 -4.31 0.04 3.08
CA VAL A 197 -4.51 1.45 2.75
C VAL A 197 -5.62 2.03 3.62
N PRO A 198 -5.32 2.59 4.80
CA PRO A 198 -6.32 3.25 5.63
C PRO A 198 -6.85 4.51 4.94
N MET A 199 -8.16 4.58 4.77
CA MET A 199 -8.85 5.70 4.16
C MET A 199 -9.13 6.80 5.20
N LEU A 200 -8.39 7.91 5.14
CA LEU A 200 -8.55 9.02 6.09
C LEU A 200 -9.81 9.87 5.84
N PHE A 201 -10.53 9.62 4.74
CA PHE A 201 -11.83 10.20 4.42
C PHE A 201 -13.01 9.27 4.78
N ARG A 202 -12.74 7.98 5.01
CA ARG A 202 -13.70 6.95 5.46
C ARG A 202 -13.15 6.28 6.72
N MET A 203 -13.39 6.90 7.85
CA MET A 203 -12.71 6.53 9.08
C MET A 203 -13.44 5.48 9.93
N GLY A 204 -14.76 5.25 9.67
CA GLY A 204 -15.57 4.35 10.48
C GLY A 204 -15.96 4.93 11.85
N SER A 205 -16.50 4.10 12.73
CA SER A 205 -17.04 4.52 14.04
C SER A 205 -16.01 5.13 14.99
N GLY A 206 -14.72 4.77 14.86
CA GLY A 206 -13.61 5.35 15.64
C GLY A 206 -12.96 6.59 15.02
N GLY A 207 -13.55 7.20 14.00
CA GLY A 207 -12.91 8.24 13.18
C GLY A 207 -12.53 9.50 13.94
N ALA A 208 -13.30 9.90 14.97
CA ALA A 208 -12.95 11.06 15.80
C ALA A 208 -11.63 10.84 16.54
N SER A 209 -11.43 9.66 17.14
CA SER A 209 -10.20 9.32 17.85
C SER A 209 -9.00 9.24 16.90
N VAL A 210 -9.18 8.71 15.67
CA VAL A 210 -8.14 8.70 14.66
C VAL A 210 -7.73 10.12 14.27
N ARG A 211 -8.69 11.02 14.03
CA ARG A 211 -8.39 12.42 13.71
C ARG A 211 -7.65 13.14 14.82
N ALA A 212 -8.10 12.95 16.08
CA ALA A 212 -7.45 13.55 17.24
C ALA A 212 -5.99 13.07 17.35
N ALA A 213 -5.76 11.76 17.29
CA ALA A 213 -4.41 11.20 17.35
C ALA A 213 -3.49 11.74 16.25
N LEU A 214 -3.97 11.82 15.01
CA LEU A 214 -3.19 12.40 13.90
C LEU A 214 -2.93 13.90 14.09
N ALA A 215 -3.91 14.66 14.63
CA ALA A 215 -3.75 16.08 14.93
C ALA A 215 -2.69 16.32 16.02
N ASP A 216 -2.63 15.43 17.01
CA ASP A 216 -1.62 15.43 18.08
C ASP A 216 -0.24 14.92 17.62
N GLY A 217 -0.10 14.58 16.34
CA GLY A 217 1.15 14.11 15.75
C GLY A 217 1.43 12.62 15.97
N HIS A 218 0.48 11.86 16.49
CA HIS A 218 0.59 10.42 16.64
C HIS A 218 0.33 9.71 15.30
N ASP A 219 1.00 8.60 15.10
CA ASP A 219 0.77 7.73 13.94
C ASP A 219 -0.38 6.74 14.17
N LEU A 220 -0.87 6.14 13.07
CA LEU A 220 -1.80 5.02 13.14
C LEU A 220 -1.18 3.87 13.96
N ARG A 221 -1.98 3.31 14.87
CA ARG A 221 -1.50 2.35 15.87
C ARG A 221 -0.94 1.08 15.23
N HIS A 222 -1.68 0.47 14.30
CA HIS A 222 -1.30 -0.82 13.72
C HIS A 222 -0.16 -0.67 12.69
N PRO A 223 0.96 -1.42 12.78
CA PRO A 223 2.10 -1.30 11.88
C PRO A 223 1.74 -1.47 10.39
N ARG A 224 0.82 -2.36 10.05
CA ARG A 224 0.35 -2.58 8.67
C ARG A 224 -0.30 -1.35 8.04
N CYS A 225 -0.78 -0.39 8.85
CA CYS A 225 -1.37 0.86 8.39
C CYS A 225 -0.34 1.97 8.13
N ARG A 226 0.96 1.67 8.21
CA ARG A 226 2.02 2.70 8.16
C ARG A 226 2.75 2.78 6.82
N SER A 227 2.47 1.89 5.87
CA SER A 227 3.11 1.89 4.54
C SER A 227 2.39 2.74 3.50
N ALA A 228 1.08 2.89 3.63
CA ALA A 228 0.24 3.63 2.70
C ALA A 228 -0.89 4.35 3.43
N LEU A 229 -1.57 5.26 2.73
CA LEU A 229 -2.82 5.89 3.18
C LEU A 229 -3.64 6.38 1.99
N GLY A 230 -4.96 6.52 2.19
CA GLY A 230 -5.89 7.09 1.23
C GLY A 230 -6.43 8.43 1.73
N ILE A 231 -6.44 9.42 0.86
CA ILE A 231 -7.07 10.72 1.09
C ILE A 231 -8.04 11.06 -0.02
N ALA A 232 -8.99 11.95 0.24
CA ALA A 232 -9.95 12.42 -0.76
C ALA A 232 -9.77 13.91 -1.02
N VAL A 233 -9.94 14.28 -2.30
CA VAL A 233 -9.98 15.70 -2.71
C VAL A 233 -11.11 16.42 -1.96
N GLY A 234 -10.79 17.57 -1.37
CA GLY A 234 -11.74 18.39 -0.63
C GLY A 234 -12.08 17.90 0.78
N THR A 235 -11.48 16.81 1.23
CA THR A 235 -11.61 16.36 2.64
C THR A 235 -10.36 16.75 3.41
N PRO A 236 -10.44 17.67 4.37
CA PRO A 236 -9.30 18.04 5.19
C PRO A 236 -8.78 16.83 5.96
N VAL A 237 -7.49 16.59 5.84
CA VAL A 237 -6.80 15.56 6.60
C VAL A 237 -5.87 16.27 7.57
N PRO A 238 -5.93 15.95 8.87
CA PRO A 238 -4.88 16.38 9.78
C PRO A 238 -3.55 15.80 9.30
N ARG A 239 -2.46 16.36 9.72
CA ARG A 239 -1.11 16.00 9.27
C ARG A 239 -0.95 14.48 9.14
N ALA A 240 -0.69 14.02 7.93
CA ALA A 240 -0.38 12.61 7.70
C ALA A 240 1.11 12.36 7.93
N PRO A 241 1.48 11.23 8.53
CA PRO A 241 2.87 10.86 8.70
C PRO A 241 3.60 10.74 7.35
N PRO A 242 4.87 11.22 7.24
CA PRO A 242 5.61 11.24 5.99
C PRO A 242 6.05 9.84 5.52
N GLY A 243 6.58 9.76 4.30
CA GLY A 243 7.24 8.55 3.76
C GLY A 243 6.29 7.46 3.26
N ARG A 244 4.99 7.74 3.13
CA ARG A 244 3.97 6.76 2.73
C ARG A 244 3.59 6.90 1.27
N ARG A 245 3.19 5.78 0.67
CA ARG A 245 2.43 5.76 -0.58
C ARG A 245 1.07 6.39 -0.32
N VAL A 246 0.68 7.37 -1.16
CA VAL A 246 -0.58 8.09 -0.98
C VAL A 246 -1.52 7.79 -2.14
N TYR A 247 -2.64 7.17 -1.83
CA TYR A 247 -3.74 6.96 -2.75
C TYR A 247 -4.68 8.18 -2.69
N LEU A 248 -4.95 8.75 -3.84
CA LEU A 248 -5.78 9.94 -3.99
C LEU A 248 -7.15 9.53 -4.55
N PHE A 249 -8.19 9.82 -3.81
CA PHE A 249 -9.58 9.64 -4.23
C PHE A 249 -10.18 10.98 -4.66
N ASN A 250 -10.90 11.00 -5.79
CA ASN A 250 -11.75 12.11 -6.17
C ASN A 250 -13.20 11.61 -6.23
N PRO A 251 -14.18 12.26 -5.59
CA PRO A 251 -15.58 11.89 -5.70
C PRO A 251 -16.18 12.14 -7.10
N ARG A 252 -15.47 12.88 -7.96
CA ARG A 252 -15.82 13.17 -9.36
C ARG A 252 -14.72 12.65 -10.29
N SER A 253 -14.96 12.70 -11.62
CA SER A 253 -13.89 12.47 -12.60
C SER A 253 -12.72 13.42 -12.35
N TRP A 254 -11.53 12.89 -12.49
CA TRP A 254 -10.31 13.67 -12.28
C TRP A 254 -10.12 14.76 -13.33
N ILE A 255 -9.73 15.93 -12.88
CA ILE A 255 -9.19 16.99 -13.71
C ILE A 255 -7.79 17.38 -13.19
N SER A 256 -6.97 17.98 -14.05
CA SER A 256 -5.61 18.39 -13.68
C SER A 256 -5.55 19.33 -12.48
N GLY A 257 -6.55 20.21 -12.33
CA GLY A 257 -6.66 21.14 -11.20
C GLY A 257 -6.86 20.44 -9.86
N ASP A 258 -7.74 19.45 -9.80
CA ASP A 258 -7.99 18.63 -8.59
C ASP A 258 -6.73 17.85 -8.21
N PHE A 259 -6.05 17.26 -9.20
CA PHE A 259 -4.78 16.55 -8.97
C PHE A 259 -3.71 17.49 -8.42
N ALA A 260 -3.53 18.67 -9.02
CA ALA A 260 -2.55 19.64 -8.55
C ALA A 260 -2.84 20.10 -7.12
N ALA A 261 -4.12 20.26 -6.74
CA ALA A 261 -4.52 20.62 -5.39
C ALA A 261 -4.20 19.49 -4.39
N ALA A 262 -4.57 18.23 -4.71
CA ALA A 262 -4.27 17.07 -3.87
C ALA A 262 -2.76 16.85 -3.71
N ARG A 263 -1.98 17.02 -4.78
CA ARG A 263 -0.52 16.92 -4.72
C ARG A 263 0.09 17.95 -3.77
N ARG A 264 -0.32 19.24 -3.86
CA ARG A 264 0.13 20.27 -2.92
C ARG A 264 -0.23 19.97 -1.48
N GLU A 265 -1.39 19.35 -1.24
CA GLU A 265 -1.78 18.89 0.11
C GLU A 265 -0.77 17.87 0.64
N VAL A 266 -0.44 16.84 -0.13
CA VAL A 266 0.53 15.81 0.26
C VAL A 266 1.94 16.39 0.43
N GLU A 267 2.35 17.33 -0.41
CA GLU A 267 3.67 17.99 -0.33
C GLU A 267 3.85 18.77 0.98
N ARG A 268 2.76 19.33 1.54
CA ARG A 268 2.82 19.99 2.87
C ARG A 268 3.09 19.05 4.05
N TRP A 269 2.94 17.75 3.87
CA TRP A 269 3.22 16.75 4.90
C TRP A 269 4.66 16.22 4.85
N ARG A 270 5.36 16.47 3.75
CA ARG A 270 6.74 16.04 3.50
C ARG A 270 7.74 17.12 3.95
#